data_082785f32ef63f56a03874bda38b2eb2
#
_entry.id   082785f32ef63f56a03874bda38b2eb2
#
_cell.length_a   1.000
_cell.length_b   1.000
_cell.length_c   1.000
_cell.angle_alpha   90.00
_cell.angle_beta   90.00
_cell.angle_gamma   90.00
#
_symmetry.space_group_name_H-M   'P 1'
#
loop_
_entity.id
_entity.type
_entity.pdbx_description
1 polymer ?
#
loop_
_entity_poly.entity_id
_entity_poly.type
_entity_poly.pdbx_seq_one_letter_code
_entity_poly.pdbx_strand_id
1 'polypeptide(L)'
;MKTDLYSSITEKISSDKFSSIFILVDENTDQFCLEIFIKKSGIKLFNKIIIASGEDNKNIDTCVSIWDQLNSYKADRKSLLINLGGGVLTDIGGFAASTYLRGIKFINIPTTLLGMV
;
A
#
# COMPACT_ATOMS: atom_id res chain seq x y z
N MET A 1 19.07 0.84 11.55
CA MET A 1 19.48 -0.30 10.72
C MET A 1 18.38 -0.67 9.76
N LYS A 2 18.72 -0.74 8.50
CA LYS A 2 17.71 -0.98 7.45
C LYS A 2 17.02 -2.33 7.56
N THR A 3 17.76 -3.34 7.97
CA THR A 3 17.20 -4.69 8.13
C THR A 3 16.17 -4.76 9.24
N ASP A 4 16.35 -3.99 10.29
CA ASP A 4 15.43 -3.99 11.43
C ASP A 4 14.07 -3.40 11.07
N LEU A 5 14.06 -2.42 10.17
CA LEU A 5 12.82 -1.80 9.73
C LEU A 5 11.95 -2.79 8.96
N TYR A 6 12.55 -3.56 8.05
CA TYR A 6 11.80 -4.59 7.33
C TYR A 6 11.30 -5.69 8.26
N SER A 7 12.14 -6.10 9.20
CA SER A 7 11.74 -7.09 10.20
C SER A 7 10.55 -6.62 11.02
N SER A 8 10.56 -5.35 11.43
CA SER A 8 9.45 -4.75 12.18
C SER A 8 8.16 -4.74 11.39
N ILE A 9 8.24 -4.38 10.10
CA ILE A 9 7.07 -4.35 9.22
C ILE A 9 6.52 -5.77 9.03
N THR A 10 7.39 -6.72 8.76
CA THR A 10 7.01 -8.12 8.56
C THR A 10 6.35 -8.69 9.82
N GLU A 11 6.93 -8.43 10.99
CA GLU A 11 6.35 -8.85 12.25
C GLU A 11 4.96 -8.26 12.49
N LYS A 12 4.80 -6.97 12.22
CA LYS A 12 3.52 -6.30 12.41
C LYS A 12 2.45 -6.90 11.51
N ILE A 13 2.80 -7.15 10.25
CA ILE A 13 1.87 -7.76 9.29
C ILE A 13 1.46 -9.16 9.77
N SER A 14 2.41 -9.94 10.27
CA SER A 14 2.16 -11.30 10.74
C SER A 14 1.36 -11.32 12.04
N SER A 15 1.68 -10.43 12.98
CA SER A 15 1.09 -10.45 14.32
C SER A 15 -0.34 -9.93 14.36
N ASP A 16 -0.67 -8.95 13.51
CA ASP A 16 -1.99 -8.31 13.56
C ASP A 16 -3.09 -9.12 12.86
N LYS A 17 -2.74 -10.17 12.15
CA LYS A 17 -3.69 -11.10 11.51
C LYS A 17 -4.74 -10.39 10.66
N PHE A 18 -4.28 -9.68 9.66
CA PHE A 18 -5.19 -9.00 8.74
C PHE A 18 -6.00 -9.99 7.92
N SER A 19 -7.26 -9.64 7.63
CA SER A 19 -8.13 -10.48 6.81
C SER A 19 -7.65 -10.54 5.37
N SER A 20 -7.09 -9.43 4.87
CA SER A 20 -6.52 -9.36 3.53
C SER A 20 -5.49 -8.23 3.49
N ILE A 21 -4.56 -8.34 2.56
CA ILE A 21 -3.51 -7.35 2.37
C ILE A 21 -3.63 -6.79 0.97
N PHE A 22 -3.58 -5.46 0.87
CA PHE A 22 -3.61 -4.74 -0.39
C PHE A 22 -2.34 -3.93 -0.50
N ILE A 23 -1.76 -3.88 -1.69
CA ILE A 23 -0.59 -3.04 -1.95
C ILE A 23 -0.96 -2.04 -3.03
N LEU A 24 -0.91 -0.76 -2.67
CA LEU A 24 -1.18 0.34 -3.58
C LEU A 24 0.12 0.76 -4.25
N VAL A 25 0.10 0.78 -5.58
CA VAL A 25 1.23 1.18 -6.40
C VAL A 25 0.76 2.10 -7.50
N ASP A 26 1.67 2.87 -8.09
CA ASP A 26 1.44 3.51 -9.38
C ASP A 26 2.20 2.72 -10.46
N GLU A 27 2.12 3.15 -11.71
CA GLU A 27 2.77 2.42 -12.80
C GLU A 27 4.29 2.31 -12.62
N ASN A 28 4.91 3.28 -11.96
CA ASN A 28 6.36 3.26 -11.74
C ASN A 28 6.74 2.29 -10.61
N THR A 29 6.06 2.37 -9.47
CA THR A 29 6.38 1.50 -8.35
C THR A 29 5.95 0.06 -8.62
N ASP A 30 4.90 -0.14 -9.42
CA ASP A 30 4.52 -1.47 -9.88
C ASP A 30 5.65 -2.12 -10.67
N GLN A 31 6.25 -1.36 -11.58
CA GLN A 31 7.29 -1.87 -12.46
C GLN A 31 8.63 -2.06 -11.74
N PHE A 32 9.04 -1.12 -10.90
CA PHE A 32 10.40 -1.08 -10.37
C PHE A 32 10.55 -1.47 -8.91
N CYS A 33 9.49 -1.41 -8.13
CA CYS A 33 9.59 -1.55 -6.67
C CYS A 33 8.84 -2.73 -6.10
N LEU A 34 7.71 -3.09 -6.68
CA LEU A 34 6.82 -4.09 -6.07
C LEU A 34 7.50 -5.43 -5.85
N GLU A 35 8.20 -5.93 -6.86
CA GLU A 35 8.86 -7.23 -6.75
C GLU A 35 9.92 -7.24 -5.66
N ILE A 36 10.69 -6.17 -5.56
CA ILE A 36 11.71 -6.03 -4.52
C ILE A 36 11.05 -6.04 -3.14
N PHE A 37 9.97 -5.28 -2.99
CA PHE A 37 9.25 -5.22 -1.72
C PHE A 37 8.67 -6.57 -1.32
N ILE A 38 8.07 -7.28 -2.26
CA ILE A 38 7.50 -8.61 -2.00
C ILE A 38 8.59 -9.57 -1.52
N LYS A 39 9.75 -9.57 -2.18
CA LYS A 39 10.87 -10.43 -1.78
C LYS A 39 11.38 -10.08 -0.38
N LYS A 40 11.51 -8.80 -0.08
CA LYS A 40 12.04 -8.36 1.22
C LYS A 40 11.07 -8.54 2.36
N SER A 41 9.78 -8.37 2.10
CA SER A 41 8.76 -8.45 3.15
C SER A 41 8.27 -9.88 3.39
N GLY A 42 8.44 -10.75 2.41
CA GLY A 42 7.94 -12.13 2.52
C GLY A 42 6.44 -12.26 2.39
N ILE A 43 5.75 -11.21 1.95
CA ILE A 43 4.31 -11.27 1.75
C ILE A 43 4.02 -12.20 0.57
N LYS A 44 3.14 -13.19 0.80
CA LYS A 44 2.83 -14.18 -0.22
C LYS A 44 1.48 -13.97 -0.89
N LEU A 45 0.49 -13.51 -0.14
CA LEU A 45 -0.86 -13.27 -0.67
C LEU A 45 -1.22 -11.81 -0.49
N PHE A 46 -1.53 -11.15 -1.59
CA PHE A 46 -1.95 -9.76 -1.57
C PHE A 46 -2.75 -9.44 -2.82
N ASN A 47 -3.51 -8.36 -2.76
CA ASN A 47 -4.21 -7.82 -3.91
C ASN A 47 -3.54 -6.51 -4.30
N LYS A 48 -3.28 -6.34 -5.58
CA LYS A 48 -2.64 -5.12 -6.07
C LYS A 48 -3.68 -4.10 -6.48
N ILE A 49 -3.50 -2.86 -6.02
CA ILE A 49 -4.29 -1.71 -6.46
C ILE A 49 -3.34 -0.77 -7.18
N ILE A 50 -3.69 -0.39 -8.40
CA ILE A 50 -2.83 0.47 -9.20
C ILE A 50 -3.55 1.77 -9.51
N ILE A 51 -2.81 2.88 -9.40
CA ILE A 51 -3.30 4.21 -9.75
C ILE A 51 -2.29 4.88 -10.69
N ALA A 52 -2.72 5.92 -11.40
CA ALA A 52 -1.82 6.69 -12.23
C ALA A 52 -0.90 7.54 -11.36
N SER A 53 0.36 7.68 -11.77
CA SER A 53 1.33 8.49 -11.04
C SER A 53 1.18 9.98 -11.34
N GLY A 54 1.72 10.81 -10.45
CA GLY A 54 1.83 12.24 -10.66
C GLY A 54 0.86 13.06 -9.82
N GLU A 55 1.25 14.30 -9.57
CA GLU A 55 0.50 15.24 -8.74
C GLU A 55 -0.91 15.50 -9.28
N ASP A 56 -1.07 15.47 -10.61
CA ASP A 56 -2.38 15.66 -11.25
C ASP A 56 -3.40 14.60 -10.85
N ASN A 57 -2.94 13.47 -10.37
CA ASN A 57 -3.81 12.37 -9.94
C ASN A 57 -4.08 12.37 -8.44
N LYS A 58 -3.64 13.41 -7.74
CA LYS A 58 -3.94 13.59 -6.31
C LYS A 58 -5.30 14.29 -6.19
N ASN A 59 -6.37 13.55 -6.45
CA ASN A 59 -7.72 14.08 -6.51
C ASN A 59 -8.73 13.05 -6.02
N ILE A 60 -9.99 13.49 -5.92
CA ILE A 60 -11.05 12.62 -5.40
C ILE A 60 -11.36 11.46 -6.34
N ASP A 61 -11.22 11.63 -7.64
CA ASP A 61 -11.50 10.56 -8.58
C ASP A 61 -10.54 9.38 -8.38
N THR A 62 -9.28 9.67 -8.12
CA THR A 62 -8.29 8.62 -7.79
C THR A 62 -8.66 7.94 -6.49
N CYS A 63 -9.11 8.69 -5.50
CA CYS A 63 -9.56 8.12 -4.23
C CYS A 63 -10.75 7.19 -4.42
N VAL A 64 -11.71 7.59 -5.24
CA VAL A 64 -12.87 6.74 -5.58
C VAL A 64 -12.39 5.46 -6.26
N SER A 65 -11.42 5.56 -7.16
CA SER A 65 -10.83 4.37 -7.80
C SER A 65 -10.24 3.41 -6.78
N ILE A 66 -9.54 3.94 -5.77
CA ILE A 66 -8.97 3.09 -4.71
C ILE A 66 -10.11 2.40 -3.93
N TRP A 67 -11.13 3.16 -3.54
CA TRP A 67 -12.27 2.57 -2.83
C TRP A 67 -12.96 1.48 -3.67
N ASP A 68 -13.15 1.73 -4.96
CA ASP A 68 -13.79 0.76 -5.86
C ASP A 68 -12.96 -0.51 -5.97
N GLN A 69 -11.64 -0.39 -6.07
CA GLN A 69 -10.76 -1.55 -6.14
C GLN A 69 -10.75 -2.34 -4.82
N LEU A 70 -10.70 -1.64 -3.70
CA LEU A 70 -10.82 -2.29 -2.39
C LEU A 70 -12.13 -3.05 -2.29
N ASN A 71 -13.22 -2.41 -2.70
CA ASN A 71 -14.55 -3.02 -2.63
C ASN A 71 -14.68 -4.22 -3.56
N SER A 72 -14.11 -4.15 -4.75
CA SER A 72 -14.18 -5.25 -5.71
C SER A 72 -13.49 -6.52 -5.20
N TYR A 73 -12.46 -6.36 -4.38
CA TYR A 73 -11.77 -7.48 -3.73
C TYR A 73 -12.33 -7.79 -2.35
N LYS A 74 -13.47 -7.20 -2.00
CA LYS A 74 -14.18 -7.47 -0.73
C LYS A 74 -13.34 -7.13 0.50
N ALA A 75 -12.61 -6.02 0.45
CA ALA A 75 -11.89 -5.52 1.61
C ALA A 75 -12.86 -5.25 2.76
N ASP A 76 -12.41 -5.49 3.97
CA ASP A 76 -13.19 -5.25 5.17
C ASP A 76 -12.39 -4.42 6.18
N ARG A 77 -12.96 -4.17 7.35
CA ARG A 77 -12.31 -3.31 8.34
C ARG A 77 -11.04 -3.89 8.94
N LYS A 78 -10.78 -5.18 8.73
CA LYS A 78 -9.56 -5.84 9.17
C LYS A 78 -8.53 -5.97 8.06
N SER A 79 -8.77 -5.35 6.91
CA SER A 79 -7.82 -5.32 5.81
C SER A 79 -6.68 -4.34 6.10
N LEU A 80 -5.55 -4.56 5.45
CA LEU A 80 -4.39 -3.67 5.52
C LEU A 80 -4.10 -3.11 4.14
N LEU A 81 -3.88 -1.79 4.05
CA LEU A 81 -3.42 -1.15 2.82
C LEU A 81 -1.96 -0.75 2.99
N ILE A 82 -1.10 -1.28 2.14
CA ILE A 82 0.31 -0.90 2.10
C ILE A 82 0.51 0.06 0.93
N ASN A 83 0.92 1.29 1.22
CA ASN A 83 1.15 2.31 0.22
C ASN A 83 2.63 2.31 -0.16
N LEU A 84 2.94 1.80 -1.35
CA LEU A 84 4.32 1.65 -1.82
C LEU A 84 4.64 2.71 -2.86
N GLY A 85 5.32 3.77 -2.45
CA GLY A 85 5.65 4.83 -3.39
C GLY A 85 6.09 6.13 -2.73
N GLY A 86 6.04 7.20 -3.48
CA GLY A 86 6.42 8.53 -3.02
C GLY A 86 5.29 9.27 -2.33
N GLY A 87 5.50 10.57 -2.10
CA GLY A 87 4.59 11.39 -1.30
C GLY A 87 3.16 11.49 -1.83
N VAL A 88 2.99 11.62 -3.15
CA VAL A 88 1.64 11.70 -3.74
C VAL A 88 0.88 10.41 -3.46
N LEU A 89 1.50 9.27 -3.71
CA LEU A 89 0.86 7.97 -3.53
C LEU A 89 0.54 7.70 -2.06
N THR A 90 1.48 7.97 -1.16
CA THR A 90 1.25 7.73 0.26
C THR A 90 0.18 8.66 0.83
N ASP A 91 0.13 9.90 0.37
CA ASP A 91 -0.91 10.84 0.82
C ASP A 91 -2.30 10.38 0.40
N ILE A 92 -2.47 10.03 -0.87
CA ILE A 92 -3.79 9.60 -1.33
C ILE A 92 -4.18 8.24 -0.79
N GLY A 93 -3.23 7.32 -0.68
CA GLY A 93 -3.47 6.02 -0.10
C GLY A 93 -3.86 6.09 1.37
N GLY A 94 -3.18 6.96 2.13
CA GLY A 94 -3.51 7.18 3.53
C GLY A 94 -4.89 7.79 3.70
N PHE A 95 -5.25 8.75 2.86
CA PHE A 95 -6.59 9.33 2.89
C PHE A 95 -7.65 8.30 2.53
N ALA A 96 -7.41 7.52 1.49
CA ALA A 96 -8.36 6.49 1.08
C ALA A 96 -8.56 5.43 2.17
N ALA A 97 -7.49 4.99 2.81
CA ALA A 97 -7.57 4.02 3.90
C ALA A 97 -8.33 4.60 5.10
N SER A 98 -8.07 5.85 5.44
CA SER A 98 -8.69 6.50 6.59
C SER A 98 -10.18 6.71 6.41
N THR A 99 -10.66 6.77 5.18
CA THR A 99 -12.06 7.04 4.86
C THR A 99 -12.83 5.80 4.40
N TYR A 100 -12.13 4.72 4.08
CA TYR A 100 -12.80 3.49 3.66
C TYR A 100 -13.38 2.77 4.87
N LEU A 101 -14.67 2.49 4.84
CA LEU A 101 -15.38 1.78 5.92
C LEU A 101 -15.09 2.35 7.32
N ARG A 102 -14.99 3.68 7.43
CA ARG A 102 -14.67 4.40 8.67
C ARG A 102 -13.23 4.19 9.13
N GLY A 103 -12.38 3.73 8.25
CA GLY A 103 -10.96 3.60 8.47
C GLY A 103 -10.46 2.16 8.50
N ILE A 104 -9.47 1.86 7.66
CA ILE A 104 -8.71 0.62 7.74
C ILE A 104 -7.25 0.96 8.02
N LYS A 105 -6.50 0.01 8.53
CA LYS A 105 -5.08 0.25 8.82
C LYS A 105 -4.30 0.39 7.53
N PHE A 106 -3.27 1.23 7.56
CA PHE A 106 -2.37 1.36 6.42
C PHE A 106 -0.92 1.56 6.90
N ILE A 107 0.00 1.23 6.01
CA ILE A 107 1.43 1.41 6.24
C ILE A 107 2.01 2.08 5.00
N ASN A 108 2.86 3.09 5.20
CA ASN A 108 3.57 3.74 4.11
C ASN A 108 4.96 3.16 3.95
N ILE A 109 5.28 2.70 2.75
CA ILE A 109 6.62 2.19 2.41
C ILE A 109 7.20 3.11 1.35
N PRO A 110 8.01 4.09 1.74
CA PRO A 110 8.65 4.96 0.76
C PRO A 110 9.70 4.18 -0.03
N THR A 111 9.84 4.52 -1.30
CA THR A 111 10.79 3.84 -2.18
C THR A 111 12.23 3.93 -1.70
N THR A 112 12.55 4.96 -0.91
CA THR A 112 13.88 5.09 -0.33
C THR A 112 14.25 3.92 0.59
N LEU A 113 13.27 3.28 1.21
CA LEU A 113 13.53 2.10 2.05
C LEU A 113 13.98 0.90 1.23
N LEU A 114 13.70 0.89 -0.07
CA LEU A 114 14.10 -0.20 -0.96
C LEU A 114 15.47 0.07 -1.58
N GLY A 115 16.13 1.17 -1.20
CA GLY A 115 17.37 1.59 -1.83
C GLY A 115 17.15 2.24 -3.19
N MET A 116 15.94 2.63 -3.50
CA MET A 116 15.58 3.31 -4.76
C MET A 116 15.54 4.81 -4.55
N VAL A 117 16.02 5.55 -5.52
CA VAL A 117 16.13 7.00 -5.40
C VAL A 117 15.23 7.67 -6.43
#